data_fd6c67d2d40c146fdb840ed2a66be236
#
_entry.id   fd6c67d2d40c146fdb840ed2a66be236
#
_cell.length_a   1.000
_cell.length_b   1.000
_cell.length_c   1.000
_cell.angle_alpha   90.00
_cell.angle_beta   90.00
_cell.angle_gamma   90.00
#
_symmetry.space_group_name_H-M   'P 1'
#
loop_
_entity.id
_entity.type
_entity.pdbx_description
1 polymer ?
#
loop_
_entity_poly.entity_id
_entity_poly.type
_entity_poly.pdbx_seq_one_letter_code
_entity_poly.pdbx_strand_id
1 'polypeptide(L)'
;MIIVVGIGADGMAGLSAASRDELRRATVIYGSKRQLDLLDETVTAPRHEWPSPMLPALQALPVDDEIHVVASGDPLTHGIGGTLIRLHGSEKVRVLPHVSSVTLACARMGWNVHDTEVISLVTAQPATAVRRGGQAIVLSQSRSTPQQLAELLTTTGRGDSEFSVLEQLGGPAERRRDGAARDWTNATDIDDLNLIAVRYLPDERLSPLPDDAFLHDGQITKHGIRAVTLAALQPRPGERLWDVGAGSGSIAVEWCLRFPGCTATAFEQDESRRRNIGFNAAAHGVVIDVR
;
A
#
# COMPACT_ATOMS: atom_id res chain seq x y z
N MET A 1 16.69 3.24 25.00
CA MET A 1 15.26 2.93 24.69
C MET A 1 14.79 3.82 23.55
N ILE A 2 14.09 3.30 22.57
CA ILE A 2 13.53 4.05 21.44
C ILE A 2 12.05 4.39 21.75
N ILE A 3 11.71 5.67 21.74
CA ILE A 3 10.34 6.14 21.95
C ILE A 3 9.80 6.68 20.64
N VAL A 4 8.82 6.00 20.06
CA VAL A 4 8.23 6.36 18.77
C VAL A 4 6.93 7.11 19.01
N VAL A 5 6.88 8.38 18.63
CA VAL A 5 5.69 9.22 18.78
C VAL A 5 5.04 9.44 17.41
N GLY A 6 3.79 9.01 17.30
CA GLY A 6 2.96 9.28 16.12
C GLY A 6 2.54 10.74 16.06
N ILE A 7 2.61 11.37 14.88
CA ILE A 7 2.17 12.75 14.64
C ILE A 7 1.40 12.84 13.32
N GLY A 8 0.22 13.49 13.35
CA GLY A 8 -0.62 13.74 12.19
C GLY A 8 -0.26 15.03 11.46
N ALA A 9 -1.00 15.35 10.40
CA ALA A 9 -0.88 16.63 9.70
C ALA A 9 -1.36 17.83 10.56
N ASP A 10 -2.06 17.55 11.66
CA ASP A 10 -2.44 18.50 12.71
C ASP A 10 -1.28 18.92 13.65
N GLY A 11 -0.11 18.29 13.48
CA GLY A 11 1.10 18.62 14.22
C GLY A 11 0.97 18.45 15.74
N MET A 12 1.69 19.29 16.49
CA MET A 12 1.67 19.28 17.95
C MET A 12 0.27 19.53 18.54
N ALA A 13 -0.61 20.21 17.85
CA ALA A 13 -1.97 20.52 18.32
C ALA A 13 -2.83 19.26 18.45
N GLY A 14 -2.67 18.29 17.54
CA GLY A 14 -3.43 17.05 17.54
C GLY A 14 -2.92 15.99 18.52
N LEU A 15 -1.74 16.17 19.09
CA LEU A 15 -1.16 15.20 20.02
C LEU A 15 -1.87 15.13 21.37
N SER A 16 -1.90 13.96 21.98
CA SER A 16 -2.27 13.83 23.40
C SER A 16 -1.30 14.61 24.29
N ALA A 17 -1.75 14.96 25.51
CA ALA A 17 -0.88 15.59 26.49
C ALA A 17 0.38 14.75 26.74
N ALA A 18 0.21 13.43 26.90
CA ALA A 18 1.33 12.50 27.12
C ALA A 18 2.34 12.50 25.96
N SER A 19 1.86 12.53 24.71
CA SER A 19 2.75 12.57 23.53
C SER A 19 3.48 13.92 23.39
N ARG A 20 2.80 15.03 23.72
CA ARG A 20 3.44 16.36 23.74
C ARG A 20 4.52 16.47 24.82
N ASP A 21 4.21 16.01 26.03
CA ASP A 21 5.17 16.06 27.14
C ASP A 21 6.37 15.15 26.89
N GLU A 22 6.14 14.01 26.24
CA GLU A 22 7.20 13.11 25.79
C GLU A 22 8.15 13.79 24.81
N LEU A 23 7.65 14.49 23.79
CA LEU A 23 8.47 15.19 22.81
C LEU A 23 9.21 16.40 23.41
N ARG A 24 8.60 17.10 24.38
CA ARG A 24 9.24 18.23 25.08
C ARG A 24 10.42 17.82 25.94
N ARG A 25 10.38 16.62 26.53
CA ARG A 25 11.48 16.10 27.34
C ARG A 25 12.57 15.39 26.53
N ALA A 26 12.36 15.22 25.23
CA ALA A 26 13.32 14.55 24.37
C ALA A 26 14.69 15.21 24.41
N THR A 27 15.74 14.40 24.34
CA THR A 27 17.13 14.84 24.25
C THR A 27 17.66 14.83 22.83
N VAL A 28 17.07 14.00 21.97
CA VAL A 28 17.35 13.90 20.54
C VAL A 28 16.12 13.35 19.82
N ILE A 29 15.82 13.85 18.62
CA ILE A 29 14.65 13.43 17.84
C ILE A 29 15.07 13.11 16.41
N TYR A 30 14.64 11.93 15.93
CA TYR A 30 14.79 11.48 14.55
C TYR A 30 13.43 11.49 13.83
N GLY A 31 13.43 11.83 12.55
CA GLY A 31 12.21 11.84 11.74
C GLY A 31 12.48 12.17 10.28
N SER A 32 11.46 12.12 9.43
CA SER A 32 11.54 12.74 8.11
C SER A 32 11.43 14.27 8.26
N LYS A 33 11.96 15.00 7.28
CA LYS A 33 11.88 16.48 7.29
C LYS A 33 10.47 16.96 7.60
N ARG A 34 9.45 16.43 6.91
CA ARG A 34 8.05 16.82 7.13
C ARG A 34 7.59 16.61 8.58
N GLN A 35 7.96 15.50 9.21
CA GLN A 35 7.56 15.20 10.60
C GLN A 35 8.27 16.12 11.59
N LEU A 36 9.54 16.41 11.34
CA LEU A 36 10.33 17.33 12.17
C LEU A 36 9.83 18.78 12.06
N ASP A 37 9.36 19.19 10.89
CA ASP A 37 8.78 20.52 10.65
C ASP A 37 7.42 20.73 11.37
N LEU A 38 6.74 19.65 11.77
CA LEU A 38 5.49 19.71 12.56
C LEU A 38 5.71 19.96 14.05
N LEU A 39 6.95 19.88 14.54
CA LEU A 39 7.29 20.14 15.93
C LEU A 39 7.43 21.65 16.14
N ASP A 40 6.74 22.16 17.16
CA ASP A 40 6.80 23.59 17.52
C ASP A 40 8.08 23.96 18.32
N GLU A 41 8.18 25.22 18.72
CA GLU A 41 9.33 25.78 19.46
C GLU A 41 9.46 25.24 20.89
N THR A 42 8.41 24.62 21.44
CA THR A 42 8.48 24.02 22.79
C THR A 42 9.29 22.73 22.82
N VAL A 43 9.59 22.16 21.65
CA VAL A 43 10.43 20.98 21.47
C VAL A 43 11.84 21.43 21.08
N THR A 44 12.72 21.53 22.07
CA THR A 44 14.06 22.12 21.93
C THR A 44 15.18 21.11 21.58
N ALA A 45 14.87 19.82 21.58
CA ALA A 45 15.83 18.77 21.28
C ALA A 45 16.41 18.88 19.85
N PRO A 46 17.69 18.54 19.63
CA PRO A 46 18.27 18.40 18.30
C PRO A 46 17.44 17.48 17.42
N ARG A 47 17.21 17.90 16.17
CA ARG A 47 16.39 17.18 15.19
C ARG A 47 17.30 16.60 14.11
N HIS A 48 17.17 15.30 13.86
CA HIS A 48 17.95 14.57 12.86
C HIS A 48 17.02 13.98 11.79
N GLU A 49 17.23 14.42 10.57
CA GLU A 49 16.50 13.87 9.42
C GLU A 49 17.09 12.51 9.03
N TRP A 50 16.19 11.59 8.63
CA TRP A 50 16.61 10.28 8.11
C TRP A 50 17.38 10.43 6.80
N PRO A 51 18.54 9.78 6.66
CA PRO A 51 19.21 9.69 5.37
C PRO A 51 18.45 8.77 4.40
N SER A 52 18.74 8.89 3.13
CA SER A 52 18.30 7.94 2.12
C SER A 52 19.50 7.12 1.62
N PRO A 53 19.47 5.78 1.72
CA PRO A 53 18.41 4.93 2.27
C PRO A 53 18.34 4.98 3.82
N MET A 54 17.12 4.88 4.36
CA MET A 54 16.86 5.02 5.80
C MET A 54 17.26 3.77 6.62
N LEU A 55 17.15 2.57 6.06
CA LEU A 55 17.30 1.32 6.81
C LEU A 55 18.63 1.18 7.56
N PRO A 56 19.81 1.52 6.98
CA PRO A 56 21.08 1.48 7.72
C PRO A 56 21.10 2.39 8.97
N ALA A 57 20.48 3.56 8.88
CA ALA A 57 20.38 4.48 10.01
C ALA A 57 19.47 3.93 11.12
N LEU A 58 18.37 3.27 10.78
CA LEU A 58 17.51 2.59 11.74
C LEU A 58 18.23 1.46 12.48
N GLN A 59 19.08 0.70 11.78
CA GLN A 59 19.87 -0.37 12.37
C GLN A 59 20.96 0.13 13.32
N ALA A 60 21.49 1.34 13.06
CA ALA A 60 22.59 1.95 13.81
C ALA A 60 22.14 2.82 14.99
N LEU A 61 20.84 2.87 15.31
CA LEU A 61 20.35 3.70 16.41
C LEU A 61 20.95 3.27 17.75
N PRO A 62 21.38 4.22 18.60
CA PRO A 62 21.97 3.93 19.91
C PRO A 62 20.89 3.53 20.93
N VAL A 63 20.53 2.25 20.95
CA VAL A 63 19.42 1.71 21.78
C VAL A 63 19.71 1.70 23.28
N ASP A 64 20.94 1.94 23.69
CA ASP A 64 21.31 2.06 25.11
C ASP A 64 20.97 3.43 25.68
N ASP A 65 20.85 4.43 24.83
CA ASP A 65 20.38 5.78 25.17
C ASP A 65 18.86 5.90 24.98
N GLU A 66 18.26 6.94 25.59
CA GLU A 66 16.88 7.29 25.31
C GLU A 66 16.82 8.20 24.08
N ILE A 67 16.22 7.72 23.02
CA ILE A 67 16.04 8.45 21.76
C ILE A 67 14.58 8.52 21.36
N HIS A 68 14.19 9.61 20.70
CA HIS A 68 12.85 9.82 20.22
C HIS A 68 12.79 9.74 18.71
N VAL A 69 11.72 9.15 18.21
CA VAL A 69 11.44 9.06 16.77
C VAL A 69 10.04 9.59 16.52
N VAL A 70 9.89 10.56 15.63
CA VAL A 70 8.56 10.98 15.17
C VAL A 70 8.18 10.21 13.92
N ALA A 71 6.94 9.75 13.87
CA ALA A 71 6.39 8.93 12.78
C ALA A 71 5.02 9.44 12.34
N SER A 72 4.64 9.21 11.09
CA SER A 72 3.34 9.65 10.57
C SER A 72 2.19 8.86 11.19
N GLY A 73 1.19 9.54 11.71
CA GLY A 73 -0.04 8.96 12.23
C GLY A 73 0.21 7.86 13.26
N ASP A 74 -0.32 6.67 13.02
CA ASP A 74 -0.02 5.49 13.85
C ASP A 74 1.28 4.81 13.36
N PRO A 75 2.35 4.79 14.19
CA PRO A 75 3.63 4.18 13.82
C PRO A 75 3.56 2.68 13.52
N LEU A 76 2.49 1.99 13.91
CA LEU A 76 2.29 0.55 13.70
C LEU A 76 1.44 0.26 12.45
N THR A 77 0.75 1.26 11.90
CA THR A 77 -0.06 1.12 10.69
C THR A 77 0.78 1.48 9.45
N HIS A 78 1.44 0.49 8.85
CA HIS A 78 2.39 0.68 7.72
C HIS A 78 3.50 1.70 8.01
N GLY A 79 3.86 1.87 9.28
CA GLY A 79 4.81 2.87 9.76
C GLY A 79 6.14 2.27 10.23
N ILE A 80 7.03 3.17 10.63
CA ILE A 80 8.39 2.86 11.08
C ILE A 80 8.43 2.05 12.39
N GLY A 81 7.39 2.15 13.24
CA GLY A 81 7.34 1.50 14.55
C GLY A 81 7.49 -0.01 14.47
N GLY A 82 6.76 -0.66 13.55
CA GLY A 82 6.90 -2.10 13.33
C GLY A 82 8.29 -2.52 12.84
N THR A 83 8.96 -1.67 12.08
CA THR A 83 10.35 -1.91 11.64
C THR A 83 11.32 -1.80 12.81
N LEU A 84 11.18 -0.78 13.66
CA LEU A 84 12.02 -0.60 14.85
C LEU A 84 11.85 -1.75 15.84
N ILE A 85 10.63 -2.20 16.09
CA ILE A 85 10.35 -3.37 16.95
C ILE A 85 11.05 -4.62 16.39
N ARG A 86 10.98 -4.85 15.09
CA ARG A 86 11.63 -6.01 14.45
C ARG A 86 13.16 -5.96 14.53
N LEU A 87 13.75 -4.76 14.46
CA LEU A 87 15.20 -4.57 14.49
C LEU A 87 15.77 -4.63 15.92
N HIS A 88 15.06 -4.09 16.89
CA HIS A 88 15.61 -3.85 18.23
C HIS A 88 14.92 -4.60 19.36
N GLY A 89 13.79 -5.27 19.08
CA GLY A 89 12.97 -5.96 20.08
C GLY A 89 11.91 -5.05 20.71
N SER A 90 10.79 -5.65 21.10
CA SER A 90 9.64 -4.92 21.67
C SER A 90 9.96 -4.31 23.06
N GLU A 91 10.90 -4.88 23.77
CA GLU A 91 11.35 -4.41 25.09
C GLU A 91 12.19 -3.11 25.02
N LYS A 92 12.74 -2.80 23.84
CA LYS A 92 13.55 -1.58 23.60
C LYS A 92 12.78 -0.48 22.87
N VAL A 93 11.55 -0.74 22.43
CA VAL A 93 10.74 0.18 21.63
C VAL A 93 9.40 0.44 22.30
N ARG A 94 9.18 1.69 22.70
CA ARG A 94 7.89 2.15 23.22
C ARG A 94 7.19 2.99 22.15
N VAL A 95 5.93 2.67 21.83
CA VAL A 95 5.16 3.41 20.83
C VAL A 95 4.05 4.21 21.50
N LEU A 96 3.96 5.49 21.16
CA LEU A 96 2.86 6.40 21.48
C LEU A 96 2.11 6.68 20.17
N PRO A 97 1.01 5.96 19.89
CA PRO A 97 0.31 6.09 18.63
C PRO A 97 -0.49 7.38 18.54
N HIS A 98 -0.67 7.86 17.32
CA HIS A 98 -1.66 8.86 16.97
C HIS A 98 -2.71 8.22 16.06
N VAL A 99 -3.79 8.93 15.72
CA VAL A 99 -4.82 8.41 14.81
C VAL A 99 -4.20 8.15 13.45
N SER A 100 -4.40 6.95 12.90
CA SER A 100 -3.87 6.60 11.58
C SER A 100 -4.62 7.33 10.48
N SER A 101 -3.93 7.63 9.37
CA SER A 101 -4.57 8.18 8.17
C SER A 101 -5.66 7.26 7.61
N VAL A 102 -5.53 5.95 7.82
CA VAL A 102 -6.57 4.96 7.47
C VAL A 102 -7.86 5.20 8.26
N THR A 103 -7.74 5.37 9.57
CA THR A 103 -8.90 5.64 10.43
C THR A 103 -9.55 6.99 10.07
N LEU A 104 -8.74 8.02 9.83
CA LEU A 104 -9.24 9.32 9.38
C LEU A 104 -9.97 9.22 8.04
N ALA A 105 -9.38 8.50 7.08
CA ALA A 105 -10.00 8.27 5.76
C ALA A 105 -11.33 7.54 5.90
N CYS A 106 -11.38 6.45 6.64
CA CYS A 106 -12.62 5.71 6.89
C CYS A 106 -13.69 6.62 7.53
N ALA A 107 -13.31 7.48 8.48
CA ALA A 107 -14.24 8.45 9.07
C ALA A 107 -14.78 9.47 8.05
N ARG A 108 -13.93 9.96 7.12
CA ARG A 108 -14.35 10.89 6.04
C ARG A 108 -15.22 10.21 4.99
N MET A 109 -15.00 8.91 4.76
CA MET A 109 -15.78 8.12 3.80
C MET A 109 -17.06 7.52 4.40
N GLY A 110 -17.22 7.53 5.72
CA GLY A 110 -18.30 6.83 6.42
C GLY A 110 -18.16 5.29 6.34
N TRP A 111 -16.92 4.78 6.31
CA TRP A 111 -16.61 3.37 6.21
C TRP A 111 -16.18 2.78 7.55
N ASN A 112 -16.49 1.50 7.80
CA ASN A 112 -15.91 0.78 8.91
C ASN A 112 -14.49 0.33 8.58
N VAL A 113 -13.55 0.51 9.49
CA VAL A 113 -12.14 0.12 9.28
C VAL A 113 -12.01 -1.39 9.04
N HIS A 114 -12.76 -2.21 9.77
CA HIS A 114 -12.67 -3.67 9.62
C HIS A 114 -13.30 -4.23 8.34
N ASP A 115 -14.17 -3.46 7.66
CA ASP A 115 -14.76 -3.82 6.36
C ASP A 115 -13.97 -3.23 5.18
N THR A 116 -12.85 -2.54 5.46
CA THR A 116 -12.09 -1.80 4.48
C THR A 116 -10.69 -2.38 4.36
N GLU A 117 -10.32 -2.80 3.15
CA GLU A 117 -8.95 -3.26 2.89
C GLU A 117 -7.97 -2.09 2.95
N VAL A 118 -6.77 -2.33 3.49
CA VAL A 118 -5.68 -1.34 3.50
C VAL A 118 -4.57 -1.83 2.59
N ILE A 119 -4.25 -1.04 1.57
CA ILE A 119 -3.23 -1.38 0.58
C ILE A 119 -2.14 -0.30 0.61
N SER A 120 -0.89 -0.71 0.80
CA SER A 120 0.23 0.23 0.77
C SER A 120 0.94 0.17 -0.58
N LEU A 121 0.95 1.30 -1.30
CA LEU A 121 1.74 1.51 -2.51
C LEU A 121 3.05 2.27 -2.26
N VAL A 122 3.43 2.46 -0.99
CA VAL A 122 4.68 3.18 -0.64
C VAL A 122 5.90 2.48 -1.25
N THR A 123 5.88 1.15 -1.34
CA THR A 123 6.95 0.34 -1.95
C THR A 123 6.44 -0.66 -2.98
N ALA A 124 5.12 -0.80 -3.13
CA ALA A 124 4.49 -1.74 -4.04
C ALA A 124 4.08 -1.06 -5.36
N GLN A 125 3.95 -1.86 -6.41
CA GLN A 125 3.46 -1.38 -7.71
C GLN A 125 1.95 -1.12 -7.68
N PRO A 126 1.43 -0.14 -8.46
CA PRO A 126 0.00 0.18 -8.53
C PRO A 126 -0.91 -1.01 -8.84
N ALA A 127 -0.45 -1.99 -9.62
CA ALA A 127 -1.19 -3.20 -9.93
C ALA A 127 -1.61 -4.00 -8.69
N THR A 128 -0.87 -3.90 -7.59
CA THR A 128 -1.22 -4.57 -6.34
C THR A 128 -2.46 -3.97 -5.65
N ALA A 129 -2.92 -2.79 -6.09
CA ALA A 129 -4.13 -2.14 -5.59
C ALA A 129 -5.36 -2.35 -6.50
N VAL A 130 -5.29 -3.17 -7.54
CA VAL A 130 -6.45 -3.50 -8.37
C VAL A 130 -7.26 -4.61 -7.69
N ARG A 131 -8.59 -4.41 -7.58
CA ARG A 131 -9.52 -5.38 -6.97
C ARG A 131 -10.72 -5.62 -7.86
N ARG A 132 -11.42 -6.74 -7.62
CA ARG A 132 -12.61 -7.19 -8.34
C ARG A 132 -13.92 -6.81 -7.63
N GLY A 133 -13.92 -5.75 -6.85
CA GLY A 133 -15.02 -5.27 -6.04
C GLY A 133 -14.54 -4.97 -4.61
N GLY A 134 -15.47 -4.60 -3.73
CA GLY A 134 -15.16 -4.18 -2.36
C GLY A 134 -14.65 -2.75 -2.28
N GLN A 135 -14.05 -2.41 -1.15
CA GLN A 135 -13.52 -1.07 -0.89
C GLN A 135 -12.16 -1.13 -0.23
N ALA A 136 -11.31 -0.16 -0.53
CA ALA A 136 -9.97 -0.08 0.04
C ALA A 136 -9.54 1.36 0.31
N ILE A 137 -8.69 1.52 1.33
CA ILE A 137 -7.85 2.70 1.50
C ILE A 137 -6.46 2.36 0.98
N VAL A 138 -5.99 3.12 0.00
CA VAL A 138 -4.69 2.94 -0.65
C VAL A 138 -3.75 4.04 -0.18
N LEU A 139 -2.68 3.64 0.51
CA LEU A 139 -1.62 4.56 0.96
C LEU A 139 -0.70 4.88 -0.22
N SER A 140 -0.64 6.14 -0.58
CA SER A 140 0.13 6.65 -1.72
C SER A 140 1.62 6.77 -1.40
N GLN A 141 2.45 6.54 -2.41
CA GLN A 141 3.88 6.85 -2.37
C GLN A 141 4.14 8.35 -2.57
N SER A 142 3.38 9.00 -3.46
CA SER A 142 3.56 10.39 -3.86
C SER A 142 2.29 10.95 -4.51
N ARG A 143 2.35 12.20 -4.93
CA ARG A 143 1.30 12.88 -5.71
C ARG A 143 0.94 12.18 -7.03
N SER A 144 1.84 11.37 -7.60
CA SER A 144 1.58 10.66 -8.86
C SER A 144 0.83 9.33 -8.68
N THR A 145 0.76 8.80 -7.45
CA THR A 145 0.11 7.50 -7.18
C THR A 145 -1.38 7.49 -7.55
N PRO A 146 -2.18 8.52 -7.27
CA PRO A 146 -3.59 8.55 -7.68
C PRO A 146 -3.76 8.46 -9.19
N GLN A 147 -2.97 9.21 -9.97
CA GLN A 147 -3.02 9.14 -11.43
C GLN A 147 -2.65 7.74 -11.94
N GLN A 148 -1.55 7.17 -11.47
CA GLN A 148 -1.09 5.83 -11.88
C GLN A 148 -2.12 4.74 -11.61
N LEU A 149 -2.76 4.76 -10.44
CA LEU A 149 -3.81 3.81 -10.10
C LEU A 149 -5.06 4.04 -10.95
N ALA A 150 -5.44 5.28 -11.19
CA ALA A 150 -6.57 5.67 -12.03
C ALA A 150 -6.41 5.21 -13.48
N GLU A 151 -5.23 5.42 -14.06
CA GLU A 151 -4.87 4.93 -15.40
C GLU A 151 -4.98 3.40 -15.49
N LEU A 152 -4.47 2.70 -14.49
CA LEU A 152 -4.52 1.25 -14.44
C LEU A 152 -5.96 0.73 -14.31
N LEU A 153 -6.77 1.31 -13.43
CA LEU A 153 -8.19 0.97 -13.29
C LEU A 153 -8.95 1.23 -14.59
N THR A 154 -8.66 2.34 -15.27
CA THR A 154 -9.32 2.70 -16.54
C THR A 154 -8.94 1.74 -17.66
N THR A 155 -7.66 1.42 -17.82
CA THR A 155 -7.16 0.52 -18.86
C THR A 155 -7.61 -0.93 -18.65
N THR A 156 -7.89 -1.32 -17.40
CA THR A 156 -8.42 -2.65 -17.05
C THR A 156 -9.96 -2.71 -16.98
N GLY A 157 -10.66 -1.71 -17.53
CA GLY A 157 -12.13 -1.67 -17.60
C GLY A 157 -12.82 -1.35 -16.27
N ARG A 158 -12.11 -0.76 -15.31
CA ARG A 158 -12.62 -0.38 -13.97
C ARG A 158 -12.62 1.11 -13.75
N GLY A 159 -12.57 1.91 -14.82
CA GLY A 159 -12.53 3.37 -14.76
C GLY A 159 -13.75 4.01 -14.06
N ASP A 160 -14.88 3.29 -13.97
CA ASP A 160 -16.08 3.73 -13.25
C ASP A 160 -16.06 3.44 -11.74
N SER A 161 -14.97 2.88 -11.19
CA SER A 161 -14.80 2.74 -9.74
C SER A 161 -14.91 4.10 -9.06
N GLU A 162 -15.64 4.19 -7.94
CA GLU A 162 -15.65 5.40 -7.11
C GLU A 162 -14.24 5.64 -6.57
N PHE A 163 -13.74 6.85 -6.74
CA PHE A 163 -12.36 7.19 -6.46
C PHE A 163 -12.27 8.54 -5.76
N SER A 164 -11.82 8.53 -4.53
CA SER A 164 -11.67 9.75 -3.72
C SER A 164 -10.20 9.94 -3.34
N VAL A 165 -9.65 11.11 -3.61
CA VAL A 165 -8.31 11.50 -3.14
C VAL A 165 -8.48 12.37 -1.90
N LEU A 166 -7.83 11.92 -0.81
CA LEU A 166 -7.85 12.59 0.47
C LEU A 166 -6.43 13.07 0.80
N GLU A 167 -6.29 14.35 1.00
CA GLU A 167 -5.00 15.03 1.15
C GLU A 167 -4.92 15.68 2.53
N GLN A 168 -3.73 15.70 3.14
CA GLN A 168 -3.43 16.39 4.40
C GLN A 168 -4.42 16.06 5.54
N LEU A 169 -4.91 14.80 5.59
CA LEU A 169 -5.95 14.38 6.54
C LEU A 169 -5.62 14.73 7.99
N GLY A 170 -6.58 15.32 8.67
CA GLY A 170 -6.50 15.80 10.04
C GLY A 170 -5.83 17.16 10.18
N GLY A 171 -5.16 17.67 9.13
CA GLY A 171 -4.45 18.94 9.16
C GLY A 171 -5.29 20.14 8.69
N PRO A 172 -4.78 21.37 8.85
CA PRO A 172 -5.47 22.58 8.43
C PRO A 172 -5.63 22.70 6.90
N ALA A 173 -4.86 21.97 6.13
CA ALA A 173 -4.93 21.92 4.66
C ALA A 173 -5.67 20.65 4.16
N GLU A 174 -6.46 20.01 5.02
CA GLU A 174 -7.24 18.82 4.64
C GLU A 174 -8.13 19.12 3.43
N ARG A 175 -8.03 18.26 2.41
CA ARG A 175 -8.84 18.35 1.20
C ARG A 175 -9.32 16.96 0.78
N ARG A 176 -10.57 16.87 0.38
CA ARG A 176 -11.16 15.67 -0.23
C ARG A 176 -11.73 16.03 -1.59
N ARG A 177 -11.45 15.19 -2.59
CA ARG A 177 -12.03 15.31 -3.93
C ARG A 177 -12.52 13.94 -4.38
N ASP A 178 -13.75 13.88 -4.84
CA ASP A 178 -14.43 12.67 -5.27
C ASP A 178 -14.62 12.64 -6.78
N GLY A 179 -14.64 11.46 -7.38
CA GLY A 179 -14.90 11.24 -8.80
C GLY A 179 -14.91 9.76 -9.16
N ALA A 180 -14.97 9.45 -10.45
CA ALA A 180 -14.64 8.11 -10.95
C ALA A 180 -13.14 8.00 -11.22
N ALA A 181 -12.58 6.79 -11.17
CA ALA A 181 -11.15 6.60 -11.40
C ALA A 181 -10.67 7.23 -12.72
N ARG A 182 -11.47 7.10 -13.81
CA ARG A 182 -11.14 7.70 -15.12
C ARG A 182 -10.95 9.23 -15.08
N ASP A 183 -11.56 9.93 -14.13
CA ASP A 183 -11.47 11.38 -14.03
C ASP A 183 -10.11 11.85 -13.50
N TRP A 184 -9.31 10.93 -12.96
CA TRP A 184 -8.02 11.17 -12.31
C TRP A 184 -6.81 10.87 -13.18
N THR A 185 -7.00 10.34 -14.39
CA THR A 185 -5.91 9.93 -15.29
C THR A 185 -5.00 11.09 -15.72
N ASN A 186 -5.48 12.34 -15.65
CA ASN A 186 -4.72 13.55 -15.98
C ASN A 186 -4.66 14.56 -14.80
N ALA A 187 -4.93 14.11 -13.58
CA ALA A 187 -4.93 15.00 -12.42
C ALA A 187 -3.51 15.40 -12.02
N THR A 188 -3.23 16.70 -11.94
CA THR A 188 -1.89 17.24 -11.63
C THR A 188 -1.83 17.99 -10.30
N ASP A 189 -2.96 18.50 -9.79
CA ASP A 189 -3.03 19.25 -8.53
C ASP A 189 -3.33 18.31 -7.35
N ILE A 190 -2.34 17.49 -6.99
CA ILE A 190 -2.43 16.56 -5.87
C ILE A 190 -1.24 16.80 -4.93
N ASP A 191 -1.52 16.88 -3.62
CA ASP A 191 -0.49 16.99 -2.59
C ASP A 191 0.29 15.65 -2.43
N ASP A 192 1.56 15.72 -2.05
CA ASP A 192 2.35 14.51 -1.79
C ASP A 192 1.83 13.71 -0.60
N LEU A 193 1.28 14.38 0.41
CA LEU A 193 0.64 13.71 1.54
C LEU A 193 -0.82 13.40 1.21
N ASN A 194 -1.03 12.33 0.49
CA ASN A 194 -2.35 11.87 0.09
C ASN A 194 -2.54 10.38 0.32
N LEU A 195 -3.79 9.97 0.27
CA LEU A 195 -4.22 8.58 0.15
C LEU A 195 -5.49 8.53 -0.71
N ILE A 196 -5.84 7.33 -1.14
CA ILE A 196 -6.96 7.12 -2.03
C ILE A 196 -7.97 6.20 -1.35
N ALA A 197 -9.24 6.59 -1.35
CA ALA A 197 -10.33 5.70 -1.02
C ALA A 197 -10.97 5.22 -2.33
N VAL A 198 -10.98 3.91 -2.54
CA VAL A 198 -11.56 3.31 -3.75
C VAL A 198 -12.69 2.39 -3.36
N ARG A 199 -13.86 2.55 -4.01
CA ARG A 199 -14.88 1.52 -4.08
C ARG A 199 -14.84 0.94 -5.47
N TYR A 200 -14.31 -0.28 -5.58
CA TYR A 200 -14.06 -0.92 -6.87
C TYR A 200 -15.35 -1.31 -7.56
N LEU A 201 -15.39 -1.07 -8.85
CA LEU A 201 -16.45 -1.60 -9.69
C LEU A 201 -16.49 -3.12 -9.53
N PRO A 202 -17.66 -3.72 -9.22
CA PRO A 202 -17.78 -5.16 -9.11
C PRO A 202 -17.38 -5.86 -10.41
N ASP A 203 -16.65 -6.95 -10.28
CA ASP A 203 -16.32 -7.82 -11.40
C ASP A 203 -17.23 -9.06 -11.32
N GLU A 204 -18.20 -9.15 -12.20
CA GLU A 204 -19.17 -10.25 -12.25
C GLU A 204 -18.58 -11.53 -12.84
N ARG A 205 -17.35 -11.47 -13.37
CA ARG A 205 -16.69 -12.66 -13.92
C ARG A 205 -16.45 -13.68 -12.81
N LEU A 206 -16.97 -14.89 -13.03
CA LEU A 206 -16.78 -16.00 -12.10
C LEU A 206 -15.32 -16.48 -12.14
N SER A 207 -14.78 -16.88 -10.99
CA SER A 207 -13.51 -17.60 -10.92
C SER A 207 -13.81 -19.11 -10.85
N PRO A 208 -13.13 -19.95 -11.64
CA PRO A 208 -12.08 -19.59 -12.60
C PRO A 208 -12.61 -18.84 -13.82
N LEU A 209 -11.76 -17.97 -14.39
CA LEU A 209 -12.10 -17.17 -15.55
C LEU A 209 -12.33 -18.06 -16.80
N PRO A 210 -13.23 -17.69 -17.74
CA PRO A 210 -13.38 -18.41 -19.00
C PRO A 210 -12.10 -18.33 -19.84
N ASP A 211 -11.94 -19.22 -20.82
CA ASP A 211 -10.72 -19.30 -21.63
C ASP A 211 -10.50 -18.03 -22.48
N ASP A 212 -11.58 -17.42 -22.96
CA ASP A 212 -11.58 -16.20 -23.76
C ASP A 212 -11.22 -14.92 -22.97
N ALA A 213 -11.14 -15.04 -21.66
CA ALA A 213 -10.60 -13.97 -20.80
C ALA A 213 -9.06 -13.82 -20.90
N PHE A 214 -8.40 -14.73 -21.59
CA PHE A 214 -6.94 -14.75 -21.75
C PHE A 214 -6.55 -14.63 -23.22
N LEU A 215 -5.55 -13.81 -23.49
CA LEU A 215 -4.86 -13.80 -24.77
C LEU A 215 -3.97 -15.06 -24.86
N HIS A 216 -4.18 -15.89 -25.90
CA HIS A 216 -3.43 -17.12 -26.13
C HIS A 216 -3.33 -17.49 -27.62
N ASP A 217 -2.39 -18.34 -27.98
CA ASP A 217 -2.15 -18.83 -29.36
C ASP A 217 -2.89 -20.14 -29.69
N GLY A 218 -3.90 -20.50 -28.90
CA GLY A 218 -4.59 -21.78 -28.96
C GLY A 218 -4.14 -22.75 -27.87
N GLN A 219 -2.96 -22.54 -27.28
CA GLN A 219 -2.49 -23.32 -26.14
C GLN A 219 -2.81 -22.58 -24.84
N ILE A 220 -3.79 -23.08 -24.15
CA ILE A 220 -4.21 -22.62 -22.81
C ILE A 220 -4.69 -23.81 -22.00
N THR A 221 -4.34 -23.85 -20.73
CA THR A 221 -4.94 -24.79 -19.79
C THR A 221 -6.44 -24.49 -19.69
N LYS A 222 -7.27 -25.41 -20.14
CA LYS A 222 -8.71 -25.22 -20.24
C LYS A 222 -9.34 -24.91 -18.87
N HIS A 223 -10.39 -24.11 -18.86
CA HIS A 223 -11.11 -23.63 -17.68
C HIS A 223 -11.34 -24.71 -16.60
N GLY A 224 -11.89 -25.88 -16.96
CA GLY A 224 -12.12 -26.96 -15.99
C GLY A 224 -10.82 -27.55 -15.41
N ILE A 225 -9.77 -27.69 -16.23
CA ILE A 225 -8.46 -28.18 -15.77
C ILE A 225 -7.79 -27.12 -14.87
N ARG A 226 -7.90 -25.84 -15.22
CA ARG A 226 -7.41 -24.74 -14.37
C ARG A 226 -8.07 -24.75 -13.00
N ALA A 227 -9.40 -24.94 -12.94
CA ALA A 227 -10.13 -25.04 -11.68
C ALA A 227 -9.60 -26.16 -10.79
N VAL A 228 -9.41 -27.36 -11.36
CA VAL A 228 -8.89 -28.52 -10.63
C VAL A 228 -7.44 -28.30 -10.19
N THR A 229 -6.60 -27.73 -11.07
CA THR A 229 -5.21 -27.43 -10.76
C THR A 229 -5.10 -26.46 -9.56
N LEU A 230 -5.87 -25.37 -9.59
CA LEU A 230 -5.87 -24.42 -8.48
C LEU A 230 -6.41 -24.99 -7.18
N ALA A 231 -7.43 -25.85 -7.26
CA ALA A 231 -7.94 -26.57 -6.10
C ALA A 231 -6.90 -27.51 -5.50
N ALA A 232 -6.10 -28.21 -6.36
CA ALA A 232 -5.02 -29.08 -5.92
C ALA A 232 -3.82 -28.31 -5.35
N LEU A 233 -3.49 -27.16 -5.90
CA LEU A 233 -2.41 -26.29 -5.44
C LEU A 233 -2.71 -25.62 -4.08
N GLN A 234 -3.97 -25.43 -3.73
CA GLN A 234 -4.45 -24.84 -2.46
C GLN A 234 -3.74 -23.52 -2.11
N PRO A 235 -3.83 -22.47 -2.95
CA PRO A 235 -3.17 -21.19 -2.69
C PRO A 235 -3.58 -20.61 -1.34
N ARG A 236 -2.62 -19.99 -0.65
CA ARG A 236 -2.82 -19.28 0.62
C ARG A 236 -2.36 -17.82 0.47
N PRO A 237 -2.89 -16.89 1.26
CA PRO A 237 -2.47 -15.50 1.23
C PRO A 237 -0.95 -15.33 1.33
N GLY A 238 -0.37 -14.52 0.42
CA GLY A 238 1.06 -14.19 0.43
C GLY A 238 2.01 -15.22 -0.19
N GLU A 239 1.50 -16.35 -0.68
CA GLU A 239 2.34 -17.39 -1.30
C GLU A 239 2.77 -17.01 -2.73
N ARG A 240 3.90 -17.58 -3.16
CA ARG A 240 4.43 -17.45 -4.52
C ARG A 240 4.36 -18.77 -5.28
N LEU A 241 3.77 -18.73 -6.47
CA LEU A 241 3.77 -19.84 -7.44
C LEU A 241 4.99 -19.74 -8.35
N TRP A 242 5.60 -20.89 -8.66
CA TRP A 242 6.46 -21.07 -9.83
C TRP A 242 5.67 -21.83 -10.89
N ASP A 243 5.36 -21.15 -12.00
CA ASP A 243 4.63 -21.71 -13.14
C ASP A 243 5.64 -22.00 -14.26
N VAL A 244 6.04 -23.28 -14.39
CA VAL A 244 7.06 -23.73 -15.35
C VAL A 244 6.39 -24.26 -16.61
N GLY A 245 6.70 -23.64 -17.76
CA GLY A 245 5.97 -23.85 -19.00
C GLY A 245 4.63 -23.13 -18.98
N ALA A 246 4.63 -21.87 -18.56
CA ALA A 246 3.44 -21.10 -18.21
C ALA A 246 2.45 -20.86 -19.37
N GLY A 247 2.88 -21.01 -20.63
CA GLY A 247 2.05 -20.82 -21.81
C GLY A 247 1.45 -19.41 -21.85
N SER A 248 0.12 -19.31 -21.73
CA SER A 248 -0.58 -18.02 -21.65
C SER A 248 -0.51 -17.37 -20.26
N GLY A 249 0.05 -18.04 -19.26
CA GLY A 249 0.08 -17.59 -17.87
C GLY A 249 -1.25 -17.69 -17.12
N SER A 250 -2.22 -18.40 -17.66
CA SER A 250 -3.58 -18.47 -17.11
C SER A 250 -3.65 -19.06 -15.70
N ILE A 251 -2.78 -20.05 -15.37
CA ILE A 251 -2.65 -20.59 -14.02
C ILE A 251 -2.04 -19.54 -13.09
N ALA A 252 -0.94 -18.90 -13.49
CA ALA A 252 -0.26 -17.87 -12.70
C ALA A 252 -1.19 -16.67 -12.40
N VAL A 253 -1.95 -16.22 -13.40
CA VAL A 253 -2.95 -15.13 -13.23
C VAL A 253 -4.01 -15.52 -12.21
N GLU A 254 -4.65 -16.68 -12.39
CA GLU A 254 -5.70 -17.17 -11.49
C GLU A 254 -5.18 -17.44 -10.07
N TRP A 255 -3.94 -17.91 -9.93
CA TRP A 255 -3.26 -18.04 -8.64
C TRP A 255 -3.16 -16.69 -7.92
N CYS A 256 -2.68 -15.66 -8.63
CA CYS A 256 -2.55 -14.31 -8.06
C CYS A 256 -3.90 -13.69 -7.70
N LEU A 257 -4.96 -14.02 -8.44
CA LEU A 257 -6.32 -13.54 -8.17
C LEU A 257 -6.99 -14.23 -6.98
N ARG A 258 -6.46 -15.38 -6.51
CA ARG A 258 -7.13 -16.19 -5.50
C ARG A 258 -7.13 -15.55 -4.13
N PHE A 259 -5.99 -14.97 -3.71
CA PHE A 259 -5.86 -14.33 -2.41
C PHE A 259 -4.96 -13.09 -2.49
N PRO A 260 -5.19 -12.09 -1.62
CA PRO A 260 -4.30 -10.95 -1.49
C PRO A 260 -2.85 -11.36 -1.20
N GLY A 261 -1.90 -10.71 -1.86
CA GLY A 261 -0.48 -10.97 -1.68
C GLY A 261 0.06 -12.21 -2.39
N CYS A 262 -0.78 -13.02 -3.06
CA CYS A 262 -0.29 -14.08 -3.94
C CYS A 262 0.49 -13.48 -5.10
N THR A 263 1.65 -14.07 -5.41
CA THR A 263 2.52 -13.67 -6.52
C THR A 263 2.90 -14.89 -7.35
N ALA A 264 3.39 -14.67 -8.58
CA ALA A 264 3.88 -15.76 -9.42
C ALA A 264 5.16 -15.38 -10.15
N THR A 265 6.02 -16.38 -10.40
CA THR A 265 7.09 -16.33 -11.38
C THR A 265 6.74 -17.33 -12.47
N ALA A 266 6.58 -16.82 -13.69
CA ALA A 266 6.23 -17.62 -14.86
C ALA A 266 7.48 -17.85 -15.74
N PHE A 267 7.81 -19.11 -15.99
CA PHE A 267 8.92 -19.50 -16.88
C PHE A 267 8.32 -19.99 -18.19
N GLU A 268 8.61 -19.31 -19.29
CA GLU A 268 8.11 -19.66 -20.61
C GLU A 268 9.21 -19.44 -21.68
N GLN A 269 9.44 -20.46 -22.48
CA GLN A 269 10.49 -20.43 -23.50
C GLN A 269 10.13 -19.55 -24.70
N ASP A 270 8.87 -19.56 -25.11
CA ASP A 270 8.39 -18.82 -26.27
C ASP A 270 8.21 -17.34 -25.95
N GLU A 271 8.87 -16.47 -26.72
CA GLU A 271 8.85 -15.03 -26.50
C GLU A 271 7.45 -14.42 -26.72
N SER A 272 6.67 -14.94 -27.68
CA SER A 272 5.32 -14.44 -27.94
C SER A 272 4.38 -14.76 -26.78
N ARG A 273 4.53 -15.96 -26.19
CA ARG A 273 3.77 -16.37 -25.01
C ARG A 273 4.21 -15.59 -23.77
N ARG A 274 5.51 -15.28 -23.59
CA ARG A 274 5.95 -14.36 -22.51
C ARG A 274 5.24 -13.02 -22.61
N ARG A 275 5.10 -12.45 -23.84
CA ARG A 275 4.32 -11.22 -24.04
C ARG A 275 2.86 -11.40 -23.66
N ASN A 276 2.23 -12.52 -24.07
CA ASN A 276 0.85 -12.84 -23.70
C ASN A 276 0.67 -12.92 -22.17
N ILE A 277 1.61 -13.53 -21.43
CA ILE A 277 1.59 -13.55 -19.96
C ILE A 277 1.57 -12.12 -19.41
N GLY A 278 2.42 -11.23 -19.93
CA GLY A 278 2.45 -9.82 -19.52
C GLY A 278 1.12 -9.10 -19.78
N PHE A 279 0.52 -9.29 -20.97
CA PHE A 279 -0.79 -8.72 -21.31
C PHE A 279 -1.89 -9.27 -20.40
N ASN A 280 -1.93 -10.59 -20.17
CA ASN A 280 -2.91 -11.22 -19.29
C ASN A 280 -2.76 -10.75 -17.85
N ALA A 281 -1.54 -10.67 -17.34
CA ALA A 281 -1.26 -10.13 -16.01
C ALA A 281 -1.80 -8.70 -15.85
N ALA A 282 -1.49 -7.82 -16.81
CA ALA A 282 -1.96 -6.44 -16.81
C ALA A 282 -3.50 -6.37 -16.91
N ALA A 283 -4.12 -7.12 -17.83
CA ALA A 283 -5.56 -7.14 -18.04
C ALA A 283 -6.35 -7.60 -16.78
N HIS A 284 -5.73 -8.43 -15.96
CA HIS A 284 -6.34 -8.94 -14.73
C HIS A 284 -5.84 -8.25 -13.45
N GLY A 285 -4.95 -7.24 -13.58
CA GLY A 285 -4.45 -6.45 -12.46
C GLY A 285 -3.59 -7.27 -11.48
N VAL A 286 -2.80 -8.21 -12.00
CA VAL A 286 -1.87 -9.01 -11.19
C VAL A 286 -0.42 -8.77 -11.61
N VAL A 287 0.52 -9.02 -10.70
CA VAL A 287 1.97 -8.90 -10.97
C VAL A 287 2.56 -10.30 -11.08
N ILE A 288 3.14 -10.59 -12.26
CA ILE A 288 3.83 -11.85 -12.55
C ILE A 288 5.26 -11.52 -13.01
N ASP A 289 6.24 -12.14 -12.39
CA ASP A 289 7.64 -12.10 -12.83
C ASP A 289 7.79 -13.09 -14.01
N VAL A 290 7.95 -12.57 -15.23
CA VAL A 290 8.02 -13.38 -16.46
C VAL A 290 9.48 -13.58 -16.85
N ARG A 291 9.90 -14.83 -17.05
CA ARG A 291 11.28 -15.23 -17.39
C ARG A 291 11.32 -16.16 -18.58
#